data_c59c5f7ce9264a139dba8cc69aa77f1d
#
_entry.id   c59c5f7ce9264a139dba8cc69aa77f1d
#
_cell.length_a   1.000
_cell.length_b   1.000
_cell.length_c   1.000
_cell.angle_alpha   90.00
_cell.angle_beta   90.00
_cell.angle_gamma   90.00
#
_symmetry.space_group_name_H-M   'P 1'
#
loop_
_entity.id
_entity.type
_entity.pdbx_description
1 polymer ?
#
loop_
_entity_poly.entity_id
_entity_poly.type
_entity_poly.pdbx_seq_one_letter_code
_entity_poly.pdbx_strand_id
1 'polypeptide(L)'
;MPFSLDLTGKIALVTGGSRGIGAACVRMFRQAGASVVFNYRKAREAADALVSELGGEGCYAVQAELDGTGAEEALVRAAVDRFGALDILVLNHGIWPPHDQPIDTMTAEQWRKTLAINLDSVFALVKHGVAQMKRQGRGGHIVVVSSTAGQRGEAFHCDYAATKGAVISMVKGLSTELARDRIYVNCVAPGWVATDMTAAVLEQPETQRKILQVIPLGRPAKPEEIAAPILFLCTSHAGFITGEIFNVNGGAVLVG
;
A
#
# COMPACT_ATOMS: atom_id res chain seq x y z
N MET A 1 -9.85 -25.63 14.84
CA MET A 1 -9.94 -24.22 15.30
C MET A 1 -10.79 -23.45 14.29
N PRO A 2 -11.64 -22.50 14.69
CA PRO A 2 -12.36 -21.69 13.74
C PRO A 2 -11.37 -20.90 12.86
N PHE A 3 -11.67 -20.72 11.59
CA PHE A 3 -10.88 -19.90 10.69
C PHE A 3 -10.98 -18.44 11.12
N SER A 4 -9.84 -17.79 11.36
CA SER A 4 -9.78 -16.37 11.69
C SER A 4 -8.53 -15.72 11.09
N LEU A 5 -8.64 -14.50 10.64
CA LEU A 5 -7.50 -13.67 10.22
C LEU A 5 -6.91 -12.99 11.46
N ASP A 6 -6.05 -13.70 12.18
CA ASP A 6 -5.47 -13.26 13.45
C ASP A 6 -4.07 -12.69 13.27
N LEU A 7 -3.85 -11.48 13.78
CA LEU A 7 -2.56 -10.78 13.85
C LEU A 7 -2.19 -10.40 15.28
N THR A 8 -2.74 -11.11 16.29
CA THR A 8 -2.43 -10.85 17.70
C THR A 8 -0.92 -10.92 17.95
N GLY A 9 -0.38 -9.89 18.60
CA GLY A 9 1.05 -9.75 18.88
C GLY A 9 1.93 -9.38 17.68
N LYS A 10 1.36 -9.10 16.51
CA LYS A 10 2.07 -8.57 15.35
C LYS A 10 2.11 -7.06 15.36
N ILE A 11 3.18 -6.51 14.83
CA ILE A 11 3.40 -5.06 14.71
C ILE A 11 3.45 -4.72 13.24
N ALA A 12 2.52 -3.86 12.80
CA ALA A 12 2.38 -3.45 11.42
C ALA A 12 2.74 -1.97 11.24
N LEU A 13 3.44 -1.66 10.15
CA LEU A 13 3.60 -0.30 9.64
C LEU A 13 2.80 -0.17 8.34
N VAL A 14 1.85 0.78 8.31
CA VAL A 14 1.01 1.08 7.14
C VAL A 14 1.31 2.49 6.64
N THR A 15 1.82 2.62 5.42
CA THR A 15 2.08 3.94 4.85
C THR A 15 0.85 4.57 4.20
N GLY A 16 0.69 5.89 4.36
CA GLY A 16 -0.52 6.59 3.89
C GLY A 16 -1.79 6.14 4.62
N GLY A 17 -1.68 5.87 5.93
CA GLY A 17 -2.72 5.22 6.73
C GLY A 17 -3.87 6.10 7.19
N SER A 18 -3.86 7.42 6.93
CA SER A 18 -4.88 8.33 7.48
C SER A 18 -6.19 8.35 6.71
N ARG A 19 -6.27 7.82 5.48
CA ARG A 19 -7.46 7.84 4.62
C ARG A 19 -7.45 6.69 3.60
N GLY A 20 -8.58 6.51 2.90
CA GLY A 20 -8.74 5.55 1.81
C GLY A 20 -8.34 4.12 2.19
N ILE A 21 -7.64 3.43 1.30
CA ILE A 21 -7.18 2.05 1.48
C ILE A 21 -6.31 1.92 2.74
N GLY A 22 -5.41 2.88 2.99
CA GLY A 22 -4.54 2.85 4.16
C GLY A 22 -5.30 2.87 5.48
N ALA A 23 -6.33 3.73 5.62
CA ALA A 23 -7.16 3.77 6.82
C ALA A 23 -7.98 2.49 7.00
N ALA A 24 -8.48 1.91 5.90
CA ALA A 24 -9.16 0.61 5.95
C ALA A 24 -8.19 -0.50 6.41
N CYS A 25 -6.94 -0.51 5.93
CA CYS A 25 -5.91 -1.42 6.44
C CYS A 25 -5.68 -1.22 7.94
N VAL A 26 -5.47 0.02 8.40
CA VAL A 26 -5.25 0.31 9.83
C VAL A 26 -6.39 -0.24 10.69
N ARG A 27 -7.66 0.01 10.31
CA ARG A 27 -8.83 -0.52 11.02
C ARG A 27 -8.85 -2.04 11.07
N MET A 28 -8.72 -2.69 9.92
CA MET A 28 -8.76 -4.16 9.84
C MET A 28 -7.62 -4.82 10.59
N PHE A 29 -6.40 -4.28 10.51
CA PHE A 29 -5.25 -4.82 11.22
C PHE A 29 -5.42 -4.67 12.74
N ARG A 30 -5.98 -3.55 13.22
CA ARG A 30 -6.34 -3.37 14.63
C ARG A 30 -7.41 -4.35 15.08
N GLN A 31 -8.45 -4.54 14.27
CA GLN A 31 -9.51 -5.52 14.54
C GLN A 31 -8.96 -6.96 14.58
N ALA A 32 -7.95 -7.27 13.77
CA ALA A 32 -7.25 -8.54 13.77
C ALA A 32 -6.22 -8.69 14.92
N GLY A 33 -6.10 -7.71 15.82
CA GLY A 33 -5.25 -7.79 17.02
C GLY A 33 -3.82 -7.26 16.85
N ALA A 34 -3.44 -6.72 15.69
CA ALA A 34 -2.12 -6.13 15.49
C ALA A 34 -1.97 -4.79 16.22
N SER A 35 -0.75 -4.44 16.66
CA SER A 35 -0.36 -3.07 16.92
C SER A 35 0.02 -2.39 15.60
N VAL A 36 -0.47 -1.16 15.36
CA VAL A 36 -0.30 -0.49 14.06
C VAL A 36 0.35 0.87 14.23
N VAL A 37 1.46 1.09 13.54
CA VAL A 37 1.98 2.42 13.24
C VAL A 37 1.55 2.78 11.83
N PHE A 38 1.10 4.00 11.62
CA PHE A 38 0.83 4.49 10.27
C PHE A 38 1.34 5.92 10.08
N ASN A 39 1.72 6.25 8.84
CA ASN A 39 2.09 7.63 8.54
C ASN A 39 1.00 8.39 7.81
N TYR A 40 1.06 9.70 7.97
CA TYR A 40 0.32 10.68 7.17
C TYR A 40 1.25 11.85 6.81
N ARG A 41 0.94 12.58 5.71
CA ARG A 41 1.70 13.75 5.30
C ARG A 41 1.08 15.05 5.83
N LYS A 42 -0.17 15.33 5.46
CA LYS A 42 -0.88 16.60 5.78
C LYS A 42 -2.17 16.41 6.59
N ALA A 43 -2.81 15.24 6.51
CA ALA A 43 -4.13 14.98 7.08
C ALA A 43 -4.04 14.63 8.59
N ARG A 44 -3.57 15.58 9.42
CA ARG A 44 -3.42 15.39 10.87
C ARG A 44 -4.74 15.07 11.54
N GLU A 45 -5.79 15.85 11.27
CA GLU A 45 -7.10 15.66 11.87
C GLU A 45 -7.68 14.26 11.59
N ALA A 46 -7.55 13.78 10.35
CA ALA A 46 -7.99 12.43 10.00
C ALA A 46 -7.13 11.35 10.70
N ALA A 47 -5.84 11.58 10.86
CA ALA A 47 -4.97 10.66 11.58
C ALA A 47 -5.32 10.60 13.08
N ASP A 48 -5.51 11.76 13.71
CA ASP A 48 -5.86 11.85 15.13
C ASP A 48 -7.25 11.24 15.40
N ALA A 49 -8.22 11.48 14.50
CA ALA A 49 -9.55 10.87 14.57
C ALA A 49 -9.48 9.33 14.47
N LEU A 50 -8.66 8.80 13.55
CA LEU A 50 -8.48 7.35 13.40
C LEU A 50 -7.83 6.71 14.62
N VAL A 51 -6.82 7.35 15.21
CA VAL A 51 -6.20 6.88 16.47
C VAL A 51 -7.21 6.86 17.60
N SER A 52 -8.03 7.93 17.72
CA SER A 52 -9.09 8.01 18.73
C SER A 52 -10.16 6.94 18.54
N GLU A 53 -10.62 6.73 17.30
CA GLU A 53 -11.61 5.69 16.93
C GLU A 53 -11.13 4.29 17.37
N LEU A 54 -9.82 4.01 17.26
CA LEU A 54 -9.23 2.70 17.54
C LEU A 54 -8.72 2.54 18.97
N GLY A 55 -9.10 3.44 19.88
CA GLY A 55 -8.83 3.35 21.31
C GLY A 55 -7.41 3.77 21.75
N GLY A 56 -6.61 4.35 20.88
CA GLY A 56 -5.31 4.95 21.20
C GLY A 56 -4.18 3.96 21.47
N GLU A 57 -4.38 3.00 22.37
CA GLU A 57 -3.40 1.98 22.70
C GLU A 57 -3.00 1.12 21.55
N GLY A 58 -2.19 0.73 20.97
CA GLY A 58 -1.94 -0.17 19.83
C GLY A 58 -2.12 0.51 18.47
N CYS A 59 -2.42 1.81 18.40
CA CYS A 59 -2.50 2.59 17.18
C CYS A 59 -1.69 3.88 17.32
N TYR A 60 -0.72 4.12 16.43
CA TYR A 60 0.16 5.27 16.53
C TYR A 60 0.37 5.94 15.16
N ALA A 61 0.09 7.24 15.09
CA ALA A 61 0.22 8.04 13.88
C ALA A 61 1.54 8.82 13.87
N VAL A 62 2.24 8.81 12.74
CA VAL A 62 3.50 9.53 12.53
C VAL A 62 3.37 10.47 11.34
N GLN A 63 3.65 11.75 11.53
CA GLN A 63 3.74 12.68 10.42
C GLN A 63 5.08 12.51 9.70
N ALA A 64 5.03 12.10 8.43
CA ALA A 64 6.22 11.96 7.60
C ALA A 64 5.88 12.18 6.14
N GLU A 65 6.70 12.92 5.42
CA GLU A 65 6.68 13.00 3.96
C GLU A 65 7.62 11.93 3.42
N LEU A 66 7.11 11.06 2.57
CA LEU A 66 7.85 9.92 2.02
C LEU A 66 8.18 10.24 0.57
N ASP A 67 9.44 10.54 0.31
CA ASP A 67 9.96 10.96 -0.99
C ASP A 67 11.37 10.42 -1.28
N GLY A 68 11.83 9.46 -0.47
CA GLY A 68 13.16 8.85 -0.59
C GLY A 68 14.29 9.66 0.06
N THR A 69 13.99 10.76 0.77
CA THR A 69 15.01 11.67 1.32
C THR A 69 15.41 11.37 2.77
N GLY A 70 14.92 10.26 3.36
CA GLY A 70 15.38 9.74 4.67
C GLY A 70 14.33 9.63 5.78
N ALA A 71 13.11 10.15 5.57
CA ALA A 71 12.02 9.98 6.53
C ALA A 71 11.61 8.52 6.71
N GLU A 72 11.89 7.69 5.73
CA GLU A 72 11.55 6.27 5.67
C GLU A 72 12.25 5.45 6.76
N GLU A 73 13.53 5.70 7.01
CA GLU A 73 14.27 5.06 8.10
C GLU A 73 13.69 5.43 9.46
N ALA A 74 13.43 6.73 9.67
CA ALA A 74 12.85 7.22 10.91
C ALA A 74 11.45 6.63 11.15
N LEU A 75 10.65 6.44 10.09
CA LEU A 75 9.33 5.83 10.19
C LEU A 75 9.39 4.34 10.58
N VAL A 76 10.31 3.57 10.00
CA VAL A 76 10.55 2.17 10.41
C VAL A 76 11.00 2.12 11.86
N ARG A 77 11.93 3.00 12.27
CA ARG A 77 12.39 3.09 13.66
C ARG A 77 11.25 3.46 14.61
N ALA A 78 10.36 4.37 14.24
CA ALA A 78 9.21 4.73 15.07
C ALA A 78 8.30 3.53 15.41
N ALA A 79 8.13 2.57 14.49
CA ALA A 79 7.40 1.35 14.78
C ALA A 79 8.12 0.48 15.83
N VAL A 80 9.43 0.35 15.72
CA VAL A 80 10.27 -0.41 16.66
C VAL A 80 10.32 0.26 18.03
N ASP A 81 10.52 1.58 18.06
CA ASP A 81 10.59 2.34 19.30
C ASP A 81 9.26 2.31 20.07
N ARG A 82 8.13 2.32 19.35
CA ARG A 82 6.79 2.33 19.94
C ARG A 82 6.32 0.96 20.43
N PHE A 83 6.60 -0.11 19.65
CA PHE A 83 6.02 -1.45 19.89
C PHE A 83 7.06 -2.58 19.97
N GLY A 84 8.35 -2.27 19.84
CA GLY A 84 9.44 -3.22 20.02
C GLY A 84 9.85 -4.00 18.77
N ALA A 85 9.10 -3.95 17.68
CA ALA A 85 9.42 -4.72 16.46
C ALA A 85 8.71 -4.20 15.21
N LEU A 86 8.98 -4.86 14.06
CA LEU A 86 8.26 -4.70 12.81
C LEU A 86 8.05 -6.10 12.19
N ASP A 87 6.80 -6.56 12.11
CA ASP A 87 6.43 -7.85 11.52
C ASP A 87 5.80 -7.70 10.14
N ILE A 88 5.10 -6.58 9.92
CA ILE A 88 4.32 -6.34 8.71
C ILE A 88 4.61 -4.93 8.21
N LEU A 89 4.90 -4.84 6.90
CA LEU A 89 5.10 -3.57 6.20
C LEU A 89 4.11 -3.48 5.03
N VAL A 90 3.14 -2.56 5.13
CA VAL A 90 2.17 -2.26 4.06
C VAL A 90 2.55 -0.94 3.41
N LEU A 91 3.00 -1.01 2.15
CA LEU A 91 3.43 0.13 1.35
C LEU A 91 2.27 0.56 0.45
N ASN A 92 1.40 1.41 1.01
CA ASN A 92 0.16 1.86 0.36
C ASN A 92 0.22 3.31 -0.13
N HIS A 93 1.12 4.14 0.42
CA HIS A 93 1.21 5.54 0.00
C HIS A 93 1.58 5.69 -1.48
N GLY A 94 1.19 6.81 -2.05
CA GLY A 94 1.51 7.16 -3.42
C GLY A 94 0.72 8.38 -3.88
N ILE A 95 1.11 8.89 -5.03
CA ILE A 95 0.38 9.94 -5.75
C ILE A 95 -0.01 9.42 -7.13
N TRP A 96 -1.16 9.86 -7.60
CA TRP A 96 -1.62 9.78 -8.97
C TRP A 96 -1.88 11.21 -9.43
N PRO A 97 -1.12 11.73 -10.43
CA PRO A 97 -1.33 13.10 -10.92
C PRO A 97 -2.78 13.25 -11.44
N PRO A 98 -3.52 14.29 -11.02
CA PRO A 98 -4.96 14.37 -11.29
C PRO A 98 -5.32 14.78 -12.72
N HIS A 99 -4.34 15.24 -13.50
CA HIS A 99 -4.53 15.74 -14.85
C HIS A 99 -3.81 14.86 -15.86
N ASP A 100 -4.49 14.58 -16.96
CA ASP A 100 -3.92 13.91 -18.11
C ASP A 100 -2.72 14.70 -18.65
N GLN A 101 -1.56 14.03 -18.78
CA GLN A 101 -0.33 14.66 -19.25
C GLN A 101 0.27 13.83 -20.39
N PRO A 102 0.18 14.33 -21.66
CA PRO A 102 0.88 13.71 -22.77
C PRO A 102 2.38 13.64 -22.55
N ILE A 103 3.02 12.58 -23.03
CA ILE A 103 4.44 12.32 -22.79
C ILE A 103 5.37 13.42 -23.34
N ASP A 104 5.01 14.01 -24.45
CA ASP A 104 5.78 15.08 -25.11
C ASP A 104 5.74 16.42 -24.37
N THR A 105 4.77 16.60 -23.45
CA THR A 105 4.60 17.80 -22.62
C THR A 105 4.79 17.52 -21.12
N MET A 106 5.01 16.26 -20.73
CA MET A 106 5.26 15.90 -19.34
C MET A 106 6.57 16.52 -18.85
N THR A 107 6.50 17.25 -17.74
CA THR A 107 7.69 17.89 -17.19
C THR A 107 8.60 16.89 -16.47
N ALA A 108 9.90 17.12 -16.53
CA ALA A 108 10.86 16.34 -15.76
C ALA A 108 10.63 16.46 -14.23
N GLU A 109 10.04 17.56 -13.78
CA GLU A 109 9.67 17.75 -12.37
C GLU A 109 8.55 16.82 -11.96
N GLN A 110 7.45 16.74 -12.75
CA GLN A 110 6.36 15.79 -12.49
C GLN A 110 6.87 14.36 -12.48
N TRP A 111 7.63 13.97 -13.49
CA TRP A 111 8.25 12.64 -13.58
C TRP A 111 9.05 12.31 -12.32
N ARG A 112 10.02 13.15 -11.94
CA ARG A 112 10.87 12.92 -10.76
C ARG A 112 10.06 12.88 -9.46
N LYS A 113 9.07 13.75 -9.30
CA LYS A 113 8.21 13.75 -8.13
C LYS A 113 7.41 12.46 -7.99
N THR A 114 6.86 11.95 -9.09
CA THR A 114 6.12 10.70 -9.08
C THR A 114 7.05 9.53 -8.73
N LEU A 115 8.26 9.47 -9.33
CA LEU A 115 9.25 8.46 -8.98
C LEU A 115 9.67 8.54 -7.52
N ALA A 116 10.02 9.73 -7.03
CA ALA A 116 10.46 9.92 -5.65
C ALA A 116 9.44 9.37 -4.64
N ILE A 117 8.14 9.72 -4.82
CA ILE A 117 7.09 9.32 -3.89
C ILE A 117 6.66 7.87 -4.08
N ASN A 118 6.51 7.39 -5.33
CA ASN A 118 5.91 6.09 -5.59
C ASN A 118 6.92 4.94 -5.70
N LEU A 119 8.21 5.24 -5.86
CA LEU A 119 9.25 4.24 -6.09
C LEU A 119 10.45 4.39 -5.14
N ASP A 120 11.10 5.55 -5.10
CA ASP A 120 12.32 5.73 -4.29
C ASP A 120 12.03 5.58 -2.80
N SER A 121 10.92 6.15 -2.31
CA SER A 121 10.48 5.99 -0.93
C SER A 121 10.09 4.55 -0.61
N VAL A 122 9.44 3.84 -1.55
CA VAL A 122 9.11 2.41 -1.42
C VAL A 122 10.38 1.59 -1.29
N PHE A 123 11.38 1.84 -2.14
CA PHE A 123 12.70 1.21 -2.02
C PHE A 123 13.33 1.47 -0.65
N ALA A 124 13.33 2.71 -0.17
CA ALA A 124 13.92 3.06 1.12
C ALA A 124 13.21 2.35 2.28
N LEU A 125 11.86 2.32 2.29
CA LEU A 125 11.07 1.60 3.29
C LEU A 125 11.33 0.09 3.27
N VAL A 126 11.40 -0.52 2.09
CA VAL A 126 11.74 -1.94 1.96
C VAL A 126 13.14 -2.20 2.51
N LYS A 127 14.13 -1.41 2.13
CA LYS A 127 15.52 -1.53 2.61
C LYS A 127 15.59 -1.53 4.14
N HIS A 128 15.00 -0.53 4.78
CA HIS A 128 15.05 -0.39 6.23
C HIS A 128 14.16 -1.41 6.95
N GLY A 129 12.98 -1.71 6.39
CA GLY A 129 12.06 -2.74 6.91
C GLY A 129 12.67 -4.13 6.88
N VAL A 130 13.26 -4.54 5.76
CA VAL A 130 13.96 -5.83 5.61
C VAL A 130 15.14 -5.93 6.55
N ALA A 131 15.97 -4.88 6.65
CA ALA A 131 17.07 -4.85 7.61
C ALA A 131 16.60 -5.06 9.05
N GLN A 132 15.47 -4.47 9.42
CA GLN A 132 14.85 -4.66 10.74
C GLN A 132 14.32 -6.08 10.91
N MET A 133 13.56 -6.62 9.95
CA MET A 133 13.00 -7.98 10.01
C MET A 133 14.12 -9.04 10.08
N LYS A 134 15.23 -8.87 9.35
CA LYS A 134 16.41 -9.76 9.42
C LYS A 134 17.07 -9.70 10.79
N ARG A 135 17.23 -8.53 11.39
CA ARG A 135 17.77 -8.41 12.77
C ARG A 135 16.92 -9.13 13.82
N GLN A 136 15.59 -9.13 13.62
CA GLN A 136 14.65 -9.83 14.52
C GLN A 136 14.69 -11.35 14.35
N GLY A 137 15.03 -11.86 13.16
CA GLY A 137 15.18 -13.29 12.87
C GLY A 137 13.88 -14.12 12.90
N ARG A 138 12.71 -13.46 12.93
CA ARG A 138 11.40 -14.12 13.04
C ARG A 138 10.54 -14.06 11.77
N GLY A 139 11.12 -13.57 10.65
CA GLY A 139 10.44 -13.39 9.38
C GLY A 139 9.57 -12.14 9.37
N GLY A 140 8.66 -12.05 8.39
CA GLY A 140 7.75 -10.92 8.26
C GLY A 140 6.95 -10.96 6.95
N HIS A 141 6.06 -9.98 6.79
CA HIS A 141 5.26 -9.81 5.58
C HIS A 141 5.41 -8.39 5.03
N ILE A 142 5.63 -8.29 3.73
CA ILE A 142 5.66 -7.01 3.01
C ILE A 142 4.59 -7.07 1.92
N VAL A 143 3.65 -6.12 1.94
CA VAL A 143 2.64 -5.98 0.90
C VAL A 143 2.75 -4.61 0.27
N VAL A 144 3.00 -4.57 -1.05
CA VAL A 144 3.09 -3.34 -1.83
C VAL A 144 1.79 -3.12 -2.58
N VAL A 145 1.20 -1.94 -2.48
CA VAL A 145 0.02 -1.58 -3.26
C VAL A 145 0.46 -0.97 -4.59
N SER A 146 0.29 -1.76 -5.65
CA SER A 146 0.49 -1.33 -7.03
C SER A 146 -0.81 -0.75 -7.63
N SER A 147 -1.13 -1.10 -8.86
CA SER A 147 -2.32 -0.68 -9.60
C SER A 147 -2.47 -1.52 -10.87
N THR A 148 -3.68 -1.60 -11.42
CA THR A 148 -3.89 -2.04 -12.81
C THR A 148 -3.08 -1.22 -13.82
N ALA A 149 -2.78 0.05 -13.52
CA ALA A 149 -1.89 0.89 -14.32
C ALA A 149 -0.47 0.31 -14.45
N GLY A 150 0.03 -0.33 -13.38
CA GLY A 150 1.33 -1.00 -13.40
C GLY A 150 1.34 -2.31 -14.20
N GLN A 151 0.18 -2.89 -14.46
CA GLN A 151 0.02 -4.14 -15.21
C GLN A 151 -0.18 -3.91 -16.71
N ARG A 152 -1.00 -2.92 -17.08
CA ARG A 152 -1.40 -2.66 -18.47
C ARG A 152 -0.90 -1.34 -19.06
N GLY A 153 -0.24 -0.52 -18.23
CA GLY A 153 0.01 0.89 -18.55
C GLY A 153 -1.22 1.77 -18.33
N GLU A 154 -1.02 3.08 -18.39
CA GLU A 154 -2.09 4.08 -18.29
C GLU A 154 -1.75 5.25 -19.21
N ALA A 155 -2.59 5.51 -20.18
CA ALA A 155 -2.42 6.63 -21.09
C ALA A 155 -2.43 7.96 -20.31
N PHE A 156 -1.57 8.89 -20.69
CA PHE A 156 -1.41 10.21 -20.07
C PHE A 156 -0.89 10.21 -18.60
N HIS A 157 -0.60 9.03 -18.06
CA HIS A 157 -0.05 8.83 -16.69
C HIS A 157 1.12 7.85 -16.72
N CYS A 158 2.01 7.99 -17.72
CA CYS A 158 3.11 7.03 -17.88
C CYS A 158 4.11 7.06 -16.73
N ASP A 159 4.27 8.20 -16.03
CA ASP A 159 5.06 8.33 -14.80
C ASP A 159 4.50 7.46 -13.67
N TYR A 160 3.19 7.52 -13.44
CA TYR A 160 2.51 6.67 -12.45
C TYR A 160 2.56 5.19 -12.84
N ALA A 161 2.20 4.88 -14.08
CA ALA A 161 2.21 3.50 -14.58
C ALA A 161 3.61 2.86 -14.49
N ALA A 162 4.66 3.61 -14.83
CA ALA A 162 6.04 3.17 -14.72
C ALA A 162 6.40 2.82 -13.28
N THR A 163 6.05 3.69 -12.30
CA THR A 163 6.32 3.40 -10.88
C THR A 163 5.58 2.16 -10.38
N LYS A 164 4.31 2.01 -10.78
CA LYS A 164 3.48 0.86 -10.38
C LYS A 164 3.90 -0.45 -11.05
N GLY A 165 4.43 -0.39 -12.28
CA GLY A 165 5.09 -1.53 -12.94
C GLY A 165 6.43 -1.91 -12.30
N ALA A 166 7.24 -0.90 -11.92
CA ALA A 166 8.52 -1.13 -11.25
C ALA A 166 8.35 -1.86 -9.92
N VAL A 167 7.37 -1.49 -9.09
CA VAL A 167 7.14 -2.17 -7.80
C VAL A 167 6.62 -3.61 -7.99
N ILE A 168 5.89 -3.91 -9.06
CA ILE A 168 5.51 -5.29 -9.43
C ILE A 168 6.77 -6.15 -9.67
N SER A 169 7.69 -5.64 -10.48
CA SER A 169 8.96 -6.35 -10.75
C SER A 169 9.81 -6.47 -9.50
N MET A 170 9.90 -5.42 -8.68
CA MET A 170 10.63 -5.42 -7.42
C MET A 170 10.11 -6.51 -6.45
N VAL A 171 8.80 -6.64 -6.30
CA VAL A 171 8.17 -7.67 -5.47
C VAL A 171 8.58 -9.07 -5.89
N LYS A 172 8.60 -9.37 -7.19
CA LYS A 172 9.03 -10.68 -7.72
C LYS A 172 10.49 -10.99 -7.37
N GLY A 173 11.39 -10.03 -7.53
CA GLY A 173 12.80 -10.19 -7.17
C GLY A 173 12.99 -10.41 -5.66
N LEU A 174 12.38 -9.54 -4.85
CA LEU A 174 12.47 -9.61 -3.39
C LEU A 174 11.89 -10.89 -2.81
N SER A 175 10.81 -11.44 -3.39
CA SER A 175 10.20 -12.67 -2.90
C SER A 175 11.17 -13.85 -2.98
N THR A 176 11.98 -13.94 -4.03
CA THR A 176 13.00 -14.97 -4.18
C THR A 176 14.19 -14.72 -3.26
N GLU A 177 14.64 -13.46 -3.16
CA GLU A 177 15.79 -13.08 -2.33
C GLU A 177 15.53 -13.36 -0.83
N LEU A 178 14.32 -13.03 -0.34
CA LEU A 178 14.00 -12.99 1.09
C LEU A 178 13.31 -14.26 1.61
N ALA A 179 13.00 -15.22 0.75
CA ALA A 179 12.28 -16.45 1.12
C ALA A 179 12.96 -17.24 2.25
N ARG A 180 14.30 -17.34 2.23
CA ARG A 180 15.06 -18.07 3.28
C ARG A 180 15.06 -17.36 4.62
N ASP A 181 14.83 -16.03 4.64
CA ASP A 181 14.65 -15.24 5.85
C ASP A 181 13.20 -15.31 6.37
N ARG A 182 12.32 -16.08 5.70
CA ARG A 182 10.88 -16.17 5.97
C ARG A 182 10.17 -14.79 5.90
N ILE A 183 10.65 -13.92 5.02
CA ILE A 183 10.02 -12.64 4.71
C ILE A 183 9.26 -12.83 3.40
N TYR A 184 7.94 -12.78 3.49
CA TYR A 184 7.02 -12.94 2.36
C TYR A 184 6.75 -11.58 1.75
N VAL A 185 6.93 -11.46 0.44
CA VAL A 185 6.77 -10.18 -0.27
C VAL A 185 5.73 -10.37 -1.37
N ASN A 186 4.62 -9.66 -1.26
CA ASN A 186 3.51 -9.74 -2.20
C ASN A 186 3.05 -8.35 -2.64
N CYS A 187 2.26 -8.31 -3.69
CA CYS A 187 1.67 -7.10 -4.24
C CYS A 187 0.15 -7.23 -4.31
N VAL A 188 -0.57 -6.15 -4.06
CA VAL A 188 -1.98 -6.02 -4.41
C VAL A 188 -2.08 -4.98 -5.53
N ALA A 189 -2.80 -5.31 -6.60
CA ALA A 189 -3.02 -4.44 -7.76
C ALA A 189 -4.51 -4.04 -7.84
N PRO A 190 -4.91 -2.92 -7.21
CA PRO A 190 -6.28 -2.43 -7.29
C PRO A 190 -6.63 -1.89 -8.67
N GLY A 191 -7.91 -2.00 -9.03
CA GLY A 191 -8.53 -1.16 -10.05
C GLY A 191 -8.99 0.19 -9.48
N TRP A 192 -10.13 0.69 -9.97
CA TRP A 192 -10.75 1.90 -9.44
C TRP A 192 -11.33 1.67 -8.05
N VAL A 193 -10.95 2.50 -7.11
CA VAL A 193 -11.37 2.45 -5.70
C VAL A 193 -11.97 3.80 -5.31
N ALA A 194 -13.10 3.81 -4.64
CA ALA A 194 -13.77 5.03 -4.15
C ALA A 194 -12.97 5.63 -2.97
N THR A 195 -12.08 6.56 -3.27
CA THR A 195 -11.21 7.25 -2.32
C THR A 195 -11.10 8.73 -2.70
N ASP A 196 -10.54 9.55 -1.81
CA ASP A 196 -10.27 10.97 -2.11
C ASP A 196 -9.38 11.16 -3.36
N MET A 197 -8.49 10.21 -3.64
CA MET A 197 -7.61 10.26 -4.82
C MET A 197 -8.39 10.21 -6.13
N THR A 198 -9.49 9.46 -6.16
CA THR A 198 -10.30 9.20 -7.36
C THR A 198 -11.62 9.99 -7.38
N ALA A 199 -11.97 10.67 -6.28
CA ALA A 199 -13.26 11.35 -6.12
C ALA A 199 -13.55 12.33 -7.26
N ALA A 200 -12.60 13.23 -7.57
CA ALA A 200 -12.78 14.24 -8.61
C ALA A 200 -13.06 13.66 -10.01
N VAL A 201 -12.56 12.46 -10.28
CA VAL A 201 -12.78 11.75 -11.57
C VAL A 201 -14.09 10.97 -11.53
N LEU A 202 -14.38 10.30 -10.40
CA LEU A 202 -15.60 9.50 -10.23
C LEU A 202 -16.86 10.35 -10.05
N GLU A 203 -16.73 11.63 -9.68
CA GLU A 203 -17.84 12.58 -9.60
C GLU A 203 -18.26 13.15 -10.96
N GLN A 204 -17.45 12.97 -12.00
CA GLN A 204 -17.80 13.40 -13.36
C GLN A 204 -18.65 12.33 -14.08
N PRO A 205 -19.94 12.58 -14.41
CA PRO A 205 -20.86 11.53 -14.86
C PRO A 205 -20.41 10.79 -16.12
N GLU A 206 -19.83 11.50 -17.10
CA GLU A 206 -19.37 10.89 -18.33
C GLU A 206 -18.11 10.01 -18.12
N THR A 207 -17.17 10.50 -17.32
CA THR A 207 -15.94 9.77 -16.99
C THR A 207 -16.27 8.55 -16.14
N GLN A 208 -17.13 8.73 -15.12
CA GLN A 208 -17.63 7.63 -14.31
C GLN A 208 -18.26 6.53 -15.18
N ARG A 209 -19.15 6.90 -16.10
CA ARG A 209 -19.80 5.92 -17.00
C ARG A 209 -18.76 5.13 -17.81
N LYS A 210 -17.75 5.80 -18.38
CA LYS A 210 -16.68 5.13 -19.13
C LYS A 210 -15.88 4.16 -18.24
N ILE A 211 -15.56 4.58 -17.03
CA ILE A 211 -14.86 3.74 -16.04
C ILE A 211 -15.70 2.51 -15.68
N LEU A 212 -16.98 2.69 -15.39
CA LEU A 212 -17.86 1.58 -15.01
C LEU A 212 -18.09 0.57 -16.13
N GLN A 213 -18.06 1.01 -17.39
CA GLN A 213 -18.18 0.13 -18.55
C GLN A 213 -17.03 -0.87 -18.70
N VAL A 214 -15.84 -0.53 -18.21
CA VAL A 214 -14.66 -1.42 -18.29
C VAL A 214 -14.45 -2.26 -17.04
N ILE A 215 -15.31 -2.12 -16.03
CA ILE A 215 -15.27 -2.93 -14.80
C ILE A 215 -16.41 -3.95 -14.86
N PRO A 216 -16.16 -5.25 -15.06
CA PRO A 216 -17.22 -6.27 -15.10
C PRO A 216 -18.17 -6.26 -13.92
N LEU A 217 -17.69 -5.95 -12.70
CA LEU A 217 -18.55 -5.79 -11.51
C LEU A 217 -19.39 -4.50 -11.50
N GLY A 218 -19.23 -3.60 -12.48
CA GLY A 218 -20.06 -2.41 -12.68
C GLY A 218 -19.95 -1.32 -11.63
N ARG A 219 -18.95 -1.36 -10.76
CA ARG A 219 -18.72 -0.35 -9.72
C ARG A 219 -17.24 -0.24 -9.34
N PRO A 220 -16.80 0.89 -8.77
CA PRO A 220 -15.51 0.95 -8.12
C PRO A 220 -15.52 0.10 -6.83
N ALA A 221 -14.34 -0.34 -6.41
CA ALA A 221 -14.18 -1.02 -5.13
C ALA A 221 -14.32 -0.04 -3.97
N LYS A 222 -14.72 -0.55 -2.80
CA LYS A 222 -14.57 0.16 -1.52
C LYS A 222 -13.14 -0.04 -0.99
N PRO A 223 -12.60 0.88 -0.19
CA PRO A 223 -11.27 0.71 0.44
C PRO A 223 -11.10 -0.62 1.19
N GLU A 224 -12.17 -1.08 1.87
CA GLU A 224 -12.17 -2.31 2.63
C GLU A 224 -11.99 -3.56 1.74
N GLU A 225 -12.48 -3.51 0.50
CA GLU A 225 -12.35 -4.62 -0.45
C GLU A 225 -10.90 -4.77 -0.96
N ILE A 226 -10.08 -3.74 -0.81
CA ILE A 226 -8.64 -3.78 -1.07
C ILE A 226 -7.87 -4.14 0.21
N ALA A 227 -8.30 -3.64 1.36
CA ALA A 227 -7.64 -3.92 2.63
C ALA A 227 -7.77 -5.39 3.08
N ALA A 228 -8.88 -6.06 2.75
CA ALA A 228 -9.11 -7.45 3.13
C ALA A 228 -8.07 -8.42 2.53
N PRO A 229 -7.76 -8.43 1.23
CA PRO A 229 -6.68 -9.25 0.68
C PRO A 229 -5.29 -8.83 1.20
N ILE A 230 -5.05 -7.55 1.50
CA ILE A 230 -3.79 -7.12 2.13
C ILE A 230 -3.67 -7.76 3.52
N LEU A 231 -4.72 -7.72 4.33
CA LEU A 231 -4.75 -8.38 5.63
C LEU A 231 -4.49 -9.89 5.49
N PHE A 232 -5.20 -10.58 4.59
CA PHE A 232 -5.03 -12.01 4.34
C PHE A 232 -3.57 -12.36 4.03
N LEU A 233 -2.91 -11.62 3.15
CA LEU A 233 -1.51 -11.82 2.76
C LEU A 233 -0.52 -11.64 3.93
N CYS A 234 -0.94 -11.01 5.02
CA CYS A 234 -0.12 -10.80 6.22
C CYS A 234 -0.37 -11.85 7.32
N THR A 235 -1.26 -12.81 7.10
CA THR A 235 -1.58 -13.85 8.08
C THR A 235 -0.82 -15.15 7.81
N SER A 236 -0.84 -16.06 8.78
CA SER A 236 -0.30 -17.43 8.64
C SER A 236 -0.98 -18.24 7.54
N HIS A 237 -2.20 -17.89 7.14
CA HIS A 237 -2.92 -18.56 6.05
C HIS A 237 -2.28 -18.30 4.67
N ALA A 238 -1.51 -17.22 4.53
CA ALA A 238 -0.75 -16.91 3.32
C ALA A 238 0.71 -17.43 3.37
N GLY A 239 1.05 -18.32 4.30
CA GLY A 239 2.43 -18.79 4.53
C GLY A 239 3.06 -19.58 3.38
N PHE A 240 2.37 -19.80 2.26
CA PHE A 240 2.91 -20.37 1.02
C PHE A 240 2.72 -19.45 -0.19
N ILE A 241 2.42 -18.15 0.06
CA ILE A 241 2.21 -17.14 -0.97
C ILE A 241 3.33 -16.10 -0.85
N THR A 242 4.19 -16.03 -1.86
CA THR A 242 5.22 -14.99 -1.99
C THR A 242 5.50 -14.70 -3.47
N GLY A 243 5.72 -13.44 -3.82
CA GLY A 243 5.91 -12.99 -5.20
C GLY A 243 4.60 -12.81 -5.98
N GLU A 244 3.45 -12.98 -5.33
CA GLU A 244 2.14 -12.87 -5.97
C GLU A 244 1.75 -11.42 -6.23
N ILE A 245 1.11 -11.21 -7.39
CA ILE A 245 0.46 -9.96 -7.77
C ILE A 245 -1.05 -10.17 -7.70
N PHE A 246 -1.62 -9.90 -6.55
CA PHE A 246 -3.02 -10.18 -6.25
C PHE A 246 -3.93 -9.13 -6.90
N ASN A 247 -4.69 -9.54 -7.91
CA ASN A 247 -5.59 -8.67 -8.66
C ASN A 247 -6.86 -8.38 -7.87
N VAL A 248 -7.13 -7.10 -7.58
CA VAL A 248 -8.36 -6.65 -6.90
C VAL A 248 -8.97 -5.50 -7.70
N ASN A 249 -9.52 -5.81 -8.87
CA ASN A 249 -9.87 -4.80 -9.87
C ASN A 249 -11.28 -4.99 -10.48
N GLY A 250 -12.11 -5.84 -9.88
CA GLY A 250 -13.48 -6.10 -10.38
C GLY A 250 -13.55 -6.74 -11.76
N GLY A 251 -12.45 -7.39 -12.20
CA GLY A 251 -12.33 -8.03 -13.51
C GLY A 251 -11.87 -7.08 -14.64
N ALA A 252 -11.52 -5.83 -14.33
CA ALA A 252 -11.13 -4.84 -15.34
C ALA A 252 -9.81 -5.15 -16.04
N VAL A 253 -8.90 -5.88 -15.38
CA VAL A 253 -7.62 -6.32 -15.94
C VAL A 253 -7.39 -7.76 -15.55
N LEU A 254 -7.27 -8.62 -16.56
CA LEU A 254 -6.98 -10.04 -16.42
C LEU A 254 -5.54 -10.28 -16.86
N VAL A 255 -4.66 -10.47 -15.92
CA VAL A 255 -3.25 -10.83 -16.14
C VAL A 255 -2.98 -12.10 -15.34
N GLY A 256 -2.56 -13.13 -16.02
CA GLY A 256 -2.23 -14.44 -15.45
C GLY A 256 -0.87 -14.90 -15.93
#